data_a76e28df7f3990f168f4e8cf19b86e79
#
_entry.id   a76e28df7f3990f168f4e8cf19b86e79
#
_cell.length_a   1.000
_cell.length_b   1.000
_cell.length_c   1.000
_cell.angle_alpha   90.00
_cell.angle_beta   90.00
_cell.angle_gamma   90.00
#
_symmetry.space_group_name_H-M   'P 1'
#
loop_
_entity.id
_entity.type
_entity.pdbx_description
1 polymer ?
#
loop_
_entity_poly.entity_id
_entity_poly.type
_entity_poly.pdbx_seq_one_letter_code
_entity_poly.pdbx_strand_id
1 'polypeptide(L)'
;MVNRKSHWEWGYGCLFSLWLLLGVVCSAKAANYDVNAFVTKWKPTGTQIVVPFESQNAQVRCYEANTTPVPAFGAAQKYSNDPKNNMCFKFSTTPNKTYILEIKGDIDKFSMSAPGGEVAQGTVNALLSIEQWGTGKWRNLNSAFANCINLEISSTTKGEPDLTLCEDLSYMFKGCSSLKIVDPQGKWKLQNVRTLLAMFEDCSQFNDPKIANWDIRNVETLNRTFCRATSFNVKIDNWEVGKVTNMSQTFQGCLNFKGEGLEKWATKVNRVTNFYCTFYGCKTLNFDPTDWNIESVTLITYMFYDCWLLGASKNLDFSNWAGKLKKVTSLSNLFTNCSNITGQGVEQWLLDKNHKIVSLESTFSGCKRFKADLTAWHVDNVENFYGLFNNCIEYDGKGIAKWKVGNAVSMGAMFRYCGNMKEDLKDWDVSKVKNFQGMFAYCPGLKTDFSKWDVGAGITFRKMFYGCSSFNGDLQNWDVSQSTDFYAMFFQCASFNADLSRWRMRSAINTSSMFSGCKAFNADISSWNVENVTDANAMFIGCEKFNANLSRWRFKNLQRMDNMFNGCKVFNADLRRWDVSHVK
;
A
#
# COMPACT_ATOMS: atom_id res chain seq x y z
N MET A 1 -49.70 40.09 -14.65
CA MET A 1 -50.16 40.57 -16.00
C MET A 1 -49.83 39.51 -17.02
N VAL A 2 -50.88 38.82 -17.38
CA VAL A 2 -51.44 38.65 -18.73
C VAL A 2 -50.58 37.75 -19.61
N ASN A 3 -50.87 36.49 -19.74
CA ASN A 3 -51.91 35.77 -20.54
C ASN A 3 -51.64 35.75 -22.06
N ARG A 4 -51.53 34.55 -22.62
CA ARG A 4 -52.36 33.86 -23.64
C ARG A 4 -51.48 32.92 -24.48
N LYS A 5 -51.71 31.61 -24.46
CA LYS A 5 -52.63 30.74 -25.24
C LYS A 5 -52.68 31.05 -26.71
N SER A 6 -52.35 30.03 -27.54
CA SER A 6 -53.32 29.45 -28.48
C SER A 6 -52.75 28.22 -29.21
N HIS A 7 -53.58 27.23 -29.25
CA HIS A 7 -53.60 26.02 -30.08
C HIS A 7 -53.56 26.33 -31.57
N TRP A 8 -53.16 25.31 -32.38
CA TRP A 8 -53.98 24.76 -33.49
C TRP A 8 -53.44 23.39 -33.91
N GLU A 9 -54.35 22.45 -33.99
CA GLU A 9 -54.27 21.07 -34.52
C GLU A 9 -54.44 21.07 -36.06
N TRP A 10 -54.36 19.84 -36.57
CA TRP A 10 -54.72 19.21 -37.86
C TRP A 10 -53.47 18.91 -38.72
N GLY A 11 -53.24 17.76 -39.28
CA GLY A 11 -54.05 16.52 -39.39
C GLY A 11 -53.53 15.73 -40.61
N TYR A 12 -53.59 14.42 -40.50
CA TYR A 12 -53.63 13.41 -41.57
C TYR A 12 -52.56 13.26 -42.63
N GLY A 13 -51.97 12.05 -42.70
CA GLY A 13 -51.35 11.51 -43.89
C GLY A 13 -50.65 10.18 -43.64
N CYS A 14 -51.43 9.08 -43.57
CA CYS A 14 -50.94 7.70 -43.68
C CYS A 14 -50.19 7.47 -44.98
N LEU A 15 -48.96 6.93 -44.89
CA LEU A 15 -48.42 6.06 -45.92
C LEU A 15 -47.61 4.95 -45.24
N PHE A 16 -48.21 3.76 -45.16
CA PHE A 16 -47.58 2.51 -44.91
C PHE A 16 -46.58 2.22 -46.03
N SER A 17 -45.28 2.23 -45.72
CA SER A 17 -44.28 1.53 -46.52
C SER A 17 -43.73 0.39 -45.68
N LEU A 18 -44.25 -0.78 -45.97
CA LEU A 18 -43.81 -2.08 -45.51
C LEU A 18 -42.38 -2.31 -46.06
N TRP A 19 -41.36 -2.01 -45.28
CA TRP A 19 -40.02 -2.60 -45.49
C TRP A 19 -39.95 -3.89 -44.71
N LEU A 20 -40.14 -5.02 -45.40
CA LEU A 20 -39.67 -6.32 -44.94
C LEU A 20 -38.13 -6.26 -44.85
N LEU A 21 -37.63 -5.89 -43.70
CA LEU A 21 -36.30 -6.25 -43.29
C LEU A 21 -36.30 -7.76 -43.03
N LEU A 22 -35.88 -8.52 -44.04
CA LEU A 22 -35.33 -9.86 -43.83
C LEU A 22 -34.13 -9.69 -42.90
N GLY A 23 -34.40 -9.72 -41.58
CA GLY A 23 -33.39 -9.96 -40.58
C GLY A 23 -32.83 -11.35 -40.84
N VAL A 24 -31.69 -11.40 -41.54
CA VAL A 24 -30.81 -12.54 -41.46
C VAL A 24 -30.36 -12.63 -40.00
N VAL A 25 -31.15 -13.31 -39.19
CA VAL A 25 -30.69 -13.85 -37.93
C VAL A 25 -29.62 -14.85 -38.32
N CYS A 26 -28.38 -14.39 -38.39
CA CYS A 26 -27.24 -15.27 -38.29
C CYS A 26 -27.32 -15.90 -36.90
N SER A 27 -28.11 -16.96 -36.78
CA SER A 27 -27.99 -17.88 -35.68
C SER A 27 -26.59 -18.43 -35.78
N ALA A 28 -25.66 -17.85 -34.99
CA ALA A 28 -24.40 -18.49 -34.74
C ALA A 28 -24.76 -19.93 -34.31
N LYS A 29 -24.49 -20.92 -35.21
CA LYS A 29 -24.61 -22.33 -34.86
C LYS A 29 -23.82 -22.47 -33.56
N ALA A 30 -24.49 -22.80 -32.46
CA ALA A 30 -23.84 -23.13 -31.21
C ALA A 30 -22.79 -24.18 -31.54
N ALA A 31 -21.53 -23.87 -31.28
CA ALA A 31 -20.45 -24.81 -31.57
C ALA A 31 -20.73 -26.10 -30.79
N ASN A 32 -20.82 -27.23 -31.51
CA ASN A 32 -21.05 -28.56 -30.92
C ASN A 32 -19.76 -29.08 -30.32
N TYR A 33 -19.37 -28.54 -29.15
CA TYR A 33 -18.27 -29.11 -28.35
C TYR A 33 -18.69 -30.47 -27.75
N ASP A 34 -17.71 -31.36 -27.51
CA ASP A 34 -17.98 -32.55 -26.68
C ASP A 34 -18.39 -32.11 -25.28
N VAL A 35 -19.56 -32.54 -24.80
CA VAL A 35 -20.13 -32.11 -23.51
C VAL A 35 -19.27 -32.46 -22.30
N ASN A 36 -18.37 -33.44 -22.46
CA ASN A 36 -17.46 -33.89 -21.41
C ASN A 36 -16.07 -33.21 -21.48
N ALA A 37 -15.79 -32.44 -22.52
CA ALA A 37 -14.48 -31.84 -22.70
C ALA A 37 -14.35 -30.49 -21.98
N PHE A 38 -13.17 -30.20 -21.44
CA PHE A 38 -12.71 -28.85 -21.14
C PHE A 38 -12.40 -28.13 -22.45
N VAL A 39 -12.99 -26.97 -22.69
CA VAL A 39 -12.92 -26.27 -23.97
C VAL A 39 -12.40 -24.87 -23.80
N THR A 40 -11.33 -24.56 -24.54
CA THR A 40 -10.71 -23.24 -24.56
C THR A 40 -10.56 -22.70 -25.98
N LYS A 41 -10.57 -21.37 -26.09
CA LYS A 41 -10.45 -20.66 -27.36
C LYS A 41 -9.18 -19.82 -27.37
N TRP A 42 -8.47 -19.89 -28.49
CA TRP A 42 -7.13 -19.34 -28.64
C TRP A 42 -7.00 -18.51 -29.91
N LYS A 43 -6.18 -17.45 -29.86
CA LYS A 43 -5.78 -16.67 -31.05
C LYS A 43 -4.28 -16.38 -30.98
N PRO A 44 -3.43 -17.32 -31.43
CA PRO A 44 -1.98 -17.17 -31.38
C PRO A 44 -1.48 -16.12 -32.38
N THR A 45 -0.43 -15.42 -32.03
CA THR A 45 0.34 -14.56 -32.94
C THR A 45 1.51 -15.32 -33.60
N GLY A 46 1.85 -16.50 -33.06
CA GLY A 46 2.89 -17.40 -33.56
C GLY A 46 2.33 -18.59 -34.31
N THR A 47 3.25 -19.51 -34.70
CA THR A 47 2.94 -20.70 -35.50
C THR A 47 2.61 -21.93 -34.66
N GLN A 48 2.55 -21.77 -33.32
CA GLN A 48 2.22 -22.89 -32.42
C GLN A 48 1.58 -22.38 -31.12
N ILE A 49 0.77 -23.26 -30.52
CA ILE A 49 0.29 -23.15 -29.14
C ILE A 49 0.96 -24.24 -28.31
N VAL A 50 1.46 -23.88 -27.12
CA VAL A 50 2.03 -24.82 -26.16
C VAL A 50 1.15 -24.84 -24.93
N VAL A 51 0.51 -25.96 -24.63
CA VAL A 51 -0.40 -26.12 -23.50
C VAL A 51 0.21 -27.08 -22.49
N PRO A 52 0.60 -26.59 -21.31
CA PRO A 52 1.21 -27.43 -20.28
C PRO A 52 0.12 -28.06 -19.41
N PHE A 53 -0.15 -29.36 -19.58
CA PHE A 53 -1.01 -30.10 -18.66
C PHE A 53 -0.52 -31.56 -18.50
N GLU A 54 -0.86 -32.15 -17.36
CA GLU A 54 -0.58 -33.53 -16.99
C GLU A 54 -1.90 -34.29 -16.88
N SER A 55 -1.97 -35.46 -17.47
CA SER A 55 -3.11 -36.38 -17.39
C SER A 55 -2.68 -37.79 -17.76
N GLN A 56 -3.30 -38.79 -17.13
CA GLN A 56 -3.06 -40.20 -17.45
C GLN A 56 -4.00 -40.71 -18.53
N ASN A 57 -5.18 -40.10 -18.72
CA ASN A 57 -6.24 -40.63 -19.60
C ASN A 57 -6.84 -39.57 -20.55
N ALA A 58 -6.23 -38.39 -20.65
CA ALA A 58 -6.80 -37.33 -21.48
C ALA A 58 -6.68 -37.64 -22.97
N GLN A 59 -7.74 -37.32 -23.68
CA GLN A 59 -7.80 -37.24 -25.14
C GLN A 59 -7.90 -35.76 -25.54
N VAL A 60 -7.22 -35.35 -26.60
CA VAL A 60 -7.17 -33.97 -27.05
C VAL A 60 -7.50 -33.83 -28.52
N ARG A 61 -8.07 -32.68 -28.88
CA ARG A 61 -8.15 -32.22 -30.28
C ARG A 61 -7.99 -30.69 -30.31
N CYS A 62 -7.29 -30.22 -31.34
CA CYS A 62 -7.14 -28.79 -31.60
C CYS A 62 -7.42 -28.53 -33.08
N TYR A 63 -8.24 -27.53 -33.38
CA TYR A 63 -8.66 -27.22 -34.74
C TYR A 63 -8.98 -25.73 -34.90
N GLU A 64 -8.86 -25.22 -36.13
CA GLU A 64 -9.31 -23.83 -36.44
C GLU A 64 -10.82 -23.72 -36.22
N ALA A 65 -11.27 -22.64 -35.58
CA ALA A 65 -12.69 -22.40 -35.36
C ALA A 65 -13.46 -22.41 -36.68
N ASN A 66 -14.66 -22.96 -36.65
CA ASN A 66 -15.54 -23.20 -37.82
C ASN A 66 -15.09 -24.33 -38.75
N THR A 67 -14.10 -25.13 -38.39
CA THR A 67 -13.72 -26.35 -39.16
C THR A 67 -14.87 -27.36 -39.13
N THR A 68 -15.24 -27.88 -40.32
CA THR A 68 -16.24 -28.92 -40.47
C THR A 68 -15.77 -29.95 -41.51
N PRO A 69 -15.77 -31.24 -41.18
CA PRO A 69 -16.09 -31.86 -39.89
C PRO A 69 -15.02 -31.55 -38.81
N VAL A 70 -15.43 -31.54 -37.53
CA VAL A 70 -14.51 -31.43 -36.40
C VAL A 70 -13.65 -32.70 -36.33
N PRO A 71 -12.31 -32.61 -36.16
CA PRO A 71 -11.44 -33.77 -36.10
C PRO A 71 -11.79 -34.69 -34.92
N ALA A 72 -11.47 -36.00 -35.07
CA ALA A 72 -11.58 -36.93 -33.95
C ALA A 72 -10.63 -36.60 -32.82
N PHE A 73 -10.97 -37.03 -31.59
CA PHE A 73 -10.03 -36.99 -30.48
C PHE A 73 -8.84 -37.94 -30.75
N GLY A 74 -7.64 -37.44 -30.51
CA GLY A 74 -6.41 -38.24 -30.53
C GLY A 74 -5.86 -38.42 -29.11
N ALA A 75 -5.01 -39.43 -28.93
CA ALA A 75 -4.21 -39.53 -27.72
C ALA A 75 -3.33 -38.29 -27.60
N ALA A 76 -3.23 -37.77 -26.39
CA ALA A 76 -2.36 -36.66 -26.11
C ALA A 76 -0.89 -37.06 -26.39
N GLN A 77 -0.26 -36.44 -27.39
CA GLN A 77 1.15 -36.70 -27.68
C GLN A 77 2.04 -35.93 -26.71
N LYS A 78 2.86 -36.67 -25.97
CA LYS A 78 3.87 -36.08 -25.08
C LYS A 78 4.90 -35.31 -25.90
N TYR A 79 5.11 -34.06 -25.57
CA TYR A 79 6.24 -33.28 -26.04
C TYR A 79 7.16 -33.02 -24.83
N SER A 80 8.26 -33.77 -24.73
CA SER A 80 9.33 -33.48 -23.77
C SER A 80 10.62 -34.16 -24.20
N ASN A 81 11.64 -33.33 -24.44
CA ASN A 81 13.05 -33.72 -24.34
C ASN A 81 13.59 -33.41 -22.93
N ASP A 82 12.72 -33.08 -21.95
CA ASP A 82 13.12 -32.78 -20.60
C ASP A 82 12.90 -33.98 -19.68
N PRO A 83 13.97 -34.53 -19.07
CA PRO A 83 13.89 -35.65 -18.13
C PRO A 83 13.14 -35.30 -16.81
N LYS A 84 12.71 -34.05 -16.60
CA LYS A 84 12.01 -33.58 -15.40
C LYS A 84 10.47 -33.56 -15.48
N ASN A 85 9.85 -34.29 -16.41
CA ASN A 85 8.42 -34.59 -16.44
C ASN A 85 7.42 -33.45 -16.69
N ASN A 86 7.72 -32.44 -17.48
CA ASN A 86 6.68 -31.49 -17.88
C ASN A 86 6.02 -31.95 -19.19
N MET A 87 4.78 -32.44 -19.10
CA MET A 87 3.99 -32.75 -20.29
C MET A 87 3.46 -31.44 -20.90
N CYS A 88 4.04 -31.03 -22.03
CA CYS A 88 3.51 -29.93 -22.84
C CYS A 88 2.98 -30.51 -24.15
N PHE A 89 1.80 -30.04 -24.57
CA PHE A 89 1.22 -30.33 -25.87
C PHE A 89 1.45 -29.16 -26.80
N LYS A 90 1.99 -29.45 -27.99
CA LYS A 90 2.19 -28.44 -29.04
C LYS A 90 1.20 -28.67 -30.17
N PHE A 91 0.59 -27.60 -30.61
CA PHE A 91 -0.29 -27.57 -31.77
C PHE A 91 0.25 -26.55 -32.77
N SER A 92 0.41 -26.98 -34.04
CA SER A 92 0.74 -26.06 -35.13
C SER A 92 -0.42 -25.16 -35.43
N THR A 93 -0.15 -23.87 -35.61
CA THR A 93 -1.18 -22.85 -35.85
C THR A 93 -0.75 -21.91 -36.97
N THR A 94 -1.72 -21.23 -37.56
CA THR A 94 -1.51 -20.07 -38.43
C THR A 94 -1.70 -18.80 -37.59
N PRO A 95 -0.77 -17.83 -37.64
CA PRO A 95 -0.90 -16.61 -36.89
C PRO A 95 -2.23 -15.88 -37.10
N ASN A 96 -2.79 -15.33 -36.02
CA ASN A 96 -4.03 -14.57 -35.99
C ASN A 96 -5.32 -15.33 -36.37
N LYS A 97 -5.25 -16.64 -36.58
CA LYS A 97 -6.43 -17.48 -36.71
C LYS A 97 -6.94 -17.88 -35.31
N THR A 98 -8.23 -18.22 -35.21
CA THR A 98 -8.85 -18.67 -33.97
C THR A 98 -8.88 -20.18 -33.91
N TYR A 99 -8.46 -20.75 -32.79
CA TYR A 99 -8.42 -22.20 -32.56
C TYR A 99 -9.27 -22.59 -31.35
N ILE A 100 -9.83 -23.79 -31.42
CA ILE A 100 -10.52 -24.44 -30.31
C ILE A 100 -9.65 -25.60 -29.85
N LEU A 101 -9.39 -25.69 -28.57
CA LEU A 101 -8.75 -26.82 -27.92
C LEU A 101 -9.76 -27.49 -27.00
N GLU A 102 -9.96 -28.78 -27.17
CA GLU A 102 -10.79 -29.63 -26.32
C GLU A 102 -9.93 -30.71 -25.67
N ILE A 103 -10.07 -30.85 -24.33
CA ILE A 103 -9.41 -31.84 -23.50
C ILE A 103 -10.48 -32.64 -22.77
N LYS A 104 -10.51 -33.96 -23.00
CA LYS A 104 -11.47 -34.89 -22.41
C LYS A 104 -10.75 -35.84 -21.46
N GLY A 105 -11.23 -36.03 -20.24
CA GLY A 105 -10.64 -36.83 -19.18
C GLY A 105 -10.21 -35.99 -17.97
N ASP A 106 -9.63 -36.66 -16.97
CA ASP A 106 -9.14 -36.01 -15.77
C ASP A 106 -7.86 -35.22 -16.04
N ILE A 107 -7.67 -34.12 -15.33
CA ILE A 107 -6.49 -33.26 -15.45
C ILE A 107 -5.77 -33.23 -14.11
N ASP A 108 -4.61 -33.90 -14.05
CA ASP A 108 -3.80 -33.98 -12.84
C ASP A 108 -3.15 -32.63 -12.51
N LYS A 109 -2.71 -31.91 -13.56
CA LYS A 109 -2.15 -30.55 -13.44
C LYS A 109 -2.36 -29.77 -14.73
N PHE A 110 -2.67 -28.50 -14.61
CA PHE A 110 -2.68 -27.53 -15.70
C PHE A 110 -1.98 -26.26 -15.20
N SER A 111 -0.96 -25.73 -15.92
CA SER A 111 -0.20 -24.59 -15.42
C SER A 111 0.45 -23.80 -16.54
N MET A 112 0.11 -22.52 -16.70
CA MET A 112 0.79 -21.60 -17.64
C MET A 112 2.12 -21.05 -17.10
N SER A 113 2.47 -21.36 -15.85
CA SER A 113 3.76 -21.07 -15.21
C SER A 113 4.58 -22.35 -15.11
N ALA A 114 4.98 -22.96 -16.21
CA ALA A 114 5.82 -24.17 -16.17
C ALA A 114 7.18 -23.86 -15.51
N PRO A 115 7.72 -24.76 -14.66
CA PRO A 115 9.10 -24.66 -14.18
C PRO A 115 10.05 -24.72 -15.36
N GLY A 116 10.84 -23.67 -15.58
CA GLY A 116 11.77 -23.57 -16.70
C GLY A 116 11.53 -22.38 -17.64
N GLY A 117 10.43 -21.64 -17.47
CA GLY A 117 10.21 -20.38 -18.19
C GLY A 117 9.80 -20.51 -19.67
N GLU A 118 9.39 -21.68 -20.13
CA GLU A 118 9.21 -21.97 -21.56
C GLU A 118 7.78 -21.88 -22.11
N VAL A 119 6.79 -21.48 -21.31
CA VAL A 119 5.53 -21.05 -21.93
C VAL A 119 5.75 -19.64 -22.48
N ALA A 120 6.04 -19.55 -23.79
CA ALA A 120 6.32 -18.28 -24.43
C ALA A 120 5.20 -17.28 -24.13
N GLN A 121 5.54 -16.01 -23.86
CA GLN A 121 4.57 -14.92 -23.63
C GLN A 121 3.48 -14.90 -24.72
N GLY A 122 3.80 -15.28 -25.95
CA GLY A 122 2.85 -15.43 -27.04
C GLY A 122 1.76 -16.48 -26.79
N THR A 123 2.05 -17.55 -26.04
CA THR A 123 1.05 -18.59 -25.71
C THR A 123 0.08 -18.09 -24.63
N VAL A 124 0.56 -17.50 -23.53
CA VAL A 124 -0.32 -16.99 -22.46
C VAL A 124 -1.23 -15.88 -22.99
N ASN A 125 -0.73 -15.02 -23.88
CA ASN A 125 -1.53 -13.96 -24.51
C ASN A 125 -2.52 -14.50 -25.55
N ALA A 126 -2.31 -15.71 -26.07
CA ALA A 126 -3.17 -16.32 -27.08
C ALA A 126 -4.47 -16.88 -26.52
N LEU A 127 -4.54 -17.22 -25.23
CA LEU A 127 -5.75 -17.73 -24.58
C LEU A 127 -6.78 -16.61 -24.46
N LEU A 128 -7.93 -16.78 -25.12
CA LEU A 128 -9.00 -15.78 -25.14
C LEU A 128 -10.14 -16.11 -24.15
N SER A 129 -10.55 -17.38 -24.09
CA SER A 129 -11.70 -17.73 -23.25
C SER A 129 -11.71 -19.21 -22.85
N ILE A 130 -12.39 -19.46 -21.72
CA ILE A 130 -12.89 -20.78 -21.35
C ILE A 130 -14.35 -20.86 -21.79
N GLU A 131 -14.64 -21.77 -22.72
CA GLU A 131 -15.99 -21.97 -23.27
C GLU A 131 -16.79 -22.99 -22.46
N GLN A 132 -16.09 -23.99 -21.90
CA GLN A 132 -16.69 -25.09 -21.15
C GLN A 132 -15.68 -25.73 -20.19
N TRP A 133 -16.12 -26.13 -18.98
CA TRP A 133 -15.25 -26.80 -18.00
C TRP A 133 -15.18 -28.32 -18.18
N GLY A 134 -16.18 -28.94 -18.82
CA GLY A 134 -16.24 -30.40 -19.00
C GLY A 134 -16.60 -31.15 -17.72
N THR A 135 -16.35 -32.48 -17.72
CA THR A 135 -16.68 -33.38 -16.60
C THR A 135 -15.46 -34.04 -15.97
N GLY A 136 -14.26 -33.75 -16.46
CA GLY A 136 -13.00 -34.26 -15.91
C GLY A 136 -12.70 -33.65 -14.53
N LYS A 137 -12.08 -34.45 -13.66
CA LYS A 137 -11.67 -34.00 -12.32
C LYS A 137 -10.36 -33.25 -12.38
N TRP A 138 -10.28 -32.16 -11.60
CA TRP A 138 -9.08 -31.35 -11.48
C TRP A 138 -8.38 -31.65 -10.17
N ARG A 139 -7.06 -31.98 -10.20
CA ARG A 139 -6.27 -32.24 -9.00
C ARG A 139 -5.44 -31.06 -8.56
N ASN A 140 -4.90 -30.30 -9.51
CA ASN A 140 -4.07 -29.13 -9.22
C ASN A 140 -4.26 -28.06 -10.30
N LEU A 141 -4.69 -26.88 -9.86
CA LEU A 141 -4.88 -25.69 -10.70
C LEU A 141 -3.91 -24.55 -10.35
N ASN A 142 -2.82 -24.88 -9.63
CA ASN A 142 -1.79 -23.87 -9.32
C ASN A 142 -1.25 -23.25 -10.60
N SER A 143 -1.37 -21.93 -10.70
CA SER A 143 -0.93 -21.14 -11.86
C SER A 143 -1.58 -21.55 -13.19
N ALA A 144 -2.76 -22.17 -13.15
CA ALA A 144 -3.40 -22.75 -14.33
C ALA A 144 -3.52 -21.78 -15.50
N PHE A 145 -3.93 -20.55 -15.24
CA PHE A 145 -4.14 -19.50 -16.24
C PHE A 145 -3.31 -18.25 -15.94
N ALA A 146 -2.22 -18.38 -15.17
CA ALA A 146 -1.43 -17.23 -14.76
C ALA A 146 -0.91 -16.44 -15.97
N ASN A 147 -1.05 -15.10 -15.89
CA ASN A 147 -0.65 -14.12 -16.90
C ASN A 147 -1.39 -14.22 -18.26
N CYS A 148 -2.52 -14.93 -18.31
CA CYS A 148 -3.38 -14.94 -19.50
C CYS A 148 -4.17 -13.60 -19.57
N ILE A 149 -3.50 -12.54 -19.99
CA ILE A 149 -4.03 -11.16 -19.92
C ILE A 149 -5.31 -10.94 -20.73
N ASN A 150 -5.56 -11.73 -21.77
CA ASN A 150 -6.72 -11.66 -22.63
C ASN A 150 -7.82 -12.65 -22.25
N LEU A 151 -7.62 -13.43 -21.17
CA LEU A 151 -8.59 -14.44 -20.76
C LEU A 151 -9.90 -13.82 -20.30
N GLU A 152 -10.99 -14.30 -20.86
CA GLU A 152 -12.36 -14.03 -20.43
C GLU A 152 -13.11 -15.34 -20.11
N ILE A 153 -14.01 -15.27 -19.14
CA ILE A 153 -15.04 -16.26 -18.87
C ILE A 153 -16.37 -15.53 -18.96
N SER A 154 -17.30 -16.04 -19.74
CA SER A 154 -18.58 -15.37 -20.02
C SER A 154 -19.75 -16.02 -19.28
N SER A 155 -20.89 -15.34 -19.24
CA SER A 155 -22.15 -15.90 -18.72
C SER A 155 -22.64 -17.13 -19.51
N THR A 156 -22.12 -17.36 -20.71
CA THR A 156 -22.45 -18.50 -21.57
C THR A 156 -21.49 -19.69 -21.41
N THR A 157 -20.41 -19.55 -20.64
CA THR A 157 -19.50 -20.66 -20.31
C THR A 157 -20.24 -21.81 -19.66
N LYS A 158 -20.10 -23.01 -20.19
CA LYS A 158 -20.85 -24.18 -19.76
C LYS A 158 -20.15 -24.96 -18.64
N GLY A 159 -20.94 -25.44 -17.68
CA GLY A 159 -20.46 -26.27 -16.56
C GLY A 159 -19.64 -25.50 -15.53
N GLU A 160 -19.12 -26.25 -14.58
CA GLU A 160 -18.19 -25.83 -13.53
C GLU A 160 -17.03 -26.83 -13.45
N PRO A 161 -15.83 -26.42 -12.97
CA PRO A 161 -14.74 -27.37 -12.76
C PRO A 161 -15.08 -28.33 -11.61
N ASP A 162 -14.84 -29.63 -11.80
CA ASP A 162 -14.93 -30.60 -10.71
C ASP A 162 -13.67 -30.50 -9.83
N LEU A 163 -13.78 -29.73 -8.74
CA LEU A 163 -12.69 -29.46 -7.79
C LEU A 163 -12.70 -30.44 -6.60
N THR A 164 -13.39 -31.58 -6.69
CA THR A 164 -13.49 -32.56 -5.60
C THR A 164 -12.14 -33.16 -5.19
N LEU A 165 -11.14 -33.09 -6.04
CA LEU A 165 -9.78 -33.55 -5.78
C LEU A 165 -8.76 -32.40 -5.69
N CYS A 166 -9.21 -31.14 -5.78
CA CYS A 166 -8.33 -29.98 -5.83
C CYS A 166 -8.22 -29.29 -4.47
N GLU A 167 -7.03 -29.21 -3.92
CA GLU A 167 -6.71 -28.49 -2.69
C GLU A 167 -6.05 -27.13 -2.94
N ASP A 168 -5.45 -26.92 -4.12
CA ASP A 168 -4.60 -25.76 -4.43
C ASP A 168 -5.08 -24.99 -5.66
N LEU A 169 -5.59 -23.76 -5.43
CA LEU A 169 -5.94 -22.78 -6.47
C LEU A 169 -4.98 -21.58 -6.48
N SER A 170 -3.79 -21.74 -5.89
CA SER A 170 -2.80 -20.65 -5.82
C SER A 170 -2.44 -20.15 -7.21
N TYR A 171 -2.41 -18.82 -7.36
CA TYR A 171 -2.04 -18.14 -8.61
C TYR A 171 -2.89 -18.49 -9.84
N MET A 172 -4.03 -19.18 -9.67
CA MET A 172 -4.79 -19.76 -10.80
C MET A 172 -5.06 -18.75 -11.91
N PHE A 173 -5.47 -17.54 -11.57
CA PHE A 173 -5.76 -16.46 -12.52
C PHE A 173 -4.85 -15.25 -12.33
N LYS A 174 -3.73 -15.38 -11.61
CA LYS A 174 -2.82 -14.24 -11.39
C LYS A 174 -2.47 -13.56 -12.72
N GLY A 175 -2.62 -12.24 -12.77
CA GLY A 175 -2.27 -11.43 -13.94
C GLY A 175 -3.28 -11.49 -15.10
N CYS A 176 -4.45 -12.11 -14.91
CA CYS A 176 -5.52 -12.13 -15.91
C CYS A 176 -6.26 -10.79 -15.90
N SER A 177 -5.68 -9.75 -16.48
CA SER A 177 -6.16 -8.36 -16.38
C SER A 177 -7.52 -8.11 -17.04
N SER A 178 -7.92 -8.92 -18.04
CA SER A 178 -9.24 -8.84 -18.69
C SER A 178 -10.34 -9.63 -18.00
N LEU A 179 -9.97 -10.51 -17.05
CA LEU A 179 -10.90 -11.40 -16.37
C LEU A 179 -11.88 -10.62 -15.48
N LYS A 180 -13.19 -10.78 -15.71
CA LYS A 180 -14.24 -10.12 -14.94
C LYS A 180 -14.98 -11.05 -14.01
N ILE A 181 -15.29 -12.25 -14.47
CA ILE A 181 -16.01 -13.29 -13.74
C ILE A 181 -15.34 -14.65 -13.91
N VAL A 182 -15.55 -15.56 -12.99
CA VAL A 182 -15.02 -16.94 -13.05
C VAL A 182 -16.08 -18.00 -12.86
N ASP A 183 -17.13 -17.70 -12.06
CA ASP A 183 -18.20 -18.63 -11.70
C ASP A 183 -19.57 -18.11 -12.15
N PRO A 184 -19.83 -18.04 -13.47
CA PRO A 184 -21.04 -17.39 -14.00
C PRO A 184 -22.34 -18.01 -13.48
N GLN A 185 -22.32 -19.27 -13.06
CA GLN A 185 -23.47 -19.99 -12.53
C GLN A 185 -23.55 -19.95 -10.99
N GLY A 186 -22.48 -19.55 -10.28
CA GLY A 186 -22.40 -19.58 -8.83
C GLY A 186 -22.38 -20.99 -8.24
N LYS A 187 -21.74 -21.94 -8.94
CA LYS A 187 -21.79 -23.37 -8.61
C LYS A 187 -20.46 -24.00 -8.24
N TRP A 188 -19.37 -23.24 -8.25
CA TRP A 188 -18.07 -23.79 -7.89
C TRP A 188 -18.07 -24.34 -6.45
N LYS A 189 -17.55 -25.55 -6.29
CA LYS A 189 -17.52 -26.27 -5.01
C LYS A 189 -16.09 -26.31 -4.47
N LEU A 190 -15.79 -25.43 -3.50
CA LEU A 190 -14.44 -25.27 -2.95
C LEU A 190 -14.24 -26.00 -1.61
N GLN A 191 -15.12 -26.93 -1.24
CA GLN A 191 -15.06 -27.58 0.08
C GLN A 191 -13.74 -28.33 0.37
N ASN A 192 -12.95 -28.69 -0.64
CA ASN A 192 -11.64 -29.33 -0.45
C ASN A 192 -10.46 -28.37 -0.62
N VAL A 193 -10.72 -27.14 -1.07
CA VAL A 193 -9.68 -26.14 -1.31
C VAL A 193 -9.13 -25.61 0.02
N ARG A 194 -7.81 -25.61 0.15
CA ARG A 194 -7.07 -25.12 1.32
C ARG A 194 -6.38 -23.78 1.08
N THR A 195 -6.09 -23.45 -0.18
CA THR A 195 -5.38 -22.21 -0.50
C THR A 195 -5.95 -21.48 -1.70
N LEU A 196 -6.14 -20.17 -1.51
CA LEU A 196 -6.46 -19.20 -2.56
C LEU A 196 -5.30 -18.19 -2.75
N LEU A 197 -4.07 -18.59 -2.41
CA LEU A 197 -2.88 -17.73 -2.47
C LEU A 197 -2.77 -17.04 -3.83
N ALA A 198 -2.86 -15.71 -3.85
CA ALA A 198 -2.69 -14.88 -5.05
C ALA A 198 -3.59 -15.27 -6.24
N MET A 199 -4.74 -15.92 -5.98
CA MET A 199 -5.60 -16.48 -7.05
C MET A 199 -6.01 -15.44 -8.08
N PHE A 200 -6.34 -14.21 -7.65
CA PHE A 200 -6.75 -13.09 -8.50
C PHE A 200 -5.80 -11.90 -8.42
N GLU A 201 -4.56 -12.13 -8.01
CA GLU A 201 -3.56 -11.06 -7.99
C GLU A 201 -3.40 -10.45 -9.38
N ASP A 202 -3.39 -9.12 -9.48
CA ASP A 202 -3.30 -8.35 -10.74
C ASP A 202 -4.49 -8.53 -11.72
N CYS A 203 -5.62 -9.11 -11.27
CA CYS A 203 -6.86 -9.18 -12.06
C CYS A 203 -7.61 -7.85 -11.99
N SER A 204 -7.15 -6.82 -12.69
CA SER A 204 -7.63 -5.45 -12.52
C SER A 204 -9.12 -5.23 -12.80
N GLN A 205 -9.75 -6.05 -13.65
CA GLN A 205 -11.17 -5.97 -13.97
C GLN A 205 -12.05 -6.94 -13.19
N PHE A 206 -11.48 -7.78 -12.32
CA PHE A 206 -12.21 -8.84 -11.62
C PHE A 206 -13.21 -8.28 -10.61
N ASN A 207 -14.48 -8.68 -10.76
CA ASN A 207 -15.55 -8.32 -9.83
C ASN A 207 -16.76 -9.28 -9.97
N ASP A 208 -16.55 -10.57 -9.75
CA ASP A 208 -17.60 -11.59 -9.87
C ASP A 208 -18.46 -11.68 -8.60
N PRO A 209 -19.74 -11.24 -8.63
CA PRO A 209 -20.58 -11.29 -7.43
C PRO A 209 -20.94 -12.71 -6.97
N LYS A 210 -20.77 -13.72 -7.83
CA LYS A 210 -21.12 -15.10 -7.50
C LYS A 210 -20.14 -15.75 -6.53
N ILE A 211 -18.91 -15.27 -6.46
CA ILE A 211 -17.94 -15.78 -5.48
C ILE A 211 -18.36 -15.53 -4.02
N ALA A 212 -19.30 -14.61 -3.78
CA ALA A 212 -19.90 -14.42 -2.44
C ALA A 212 -20.49 -15.71 -1.86
N ASN A 213 -20.90 -16.64 -2.72
CA ASN A 213 -21.51 -17.92 -2.34
C ASN A 213 -20.50 -19.07 -2.19
N TRP A 214 -19.20 -18.83 -2.40
CA TRP A 214 -18.19 -19.87 -2.28
C TRP A 214 -18.08 -20.39 -0.85
N ASP A 215 -18.06 -21.70 -0.70
CA ASP A 215 -17.79 -22.37 0.56
C ASP A 215 -16.28 -22.50 0.78
N ILE A 216 -15.71 -21.55 1.50
CA ILE A 216 -14.27 -21.48 1.77
C ILE A 216 -13.89 -21.93 3.19
N ARG A 217 -14.78 -22.67 3.89
CA ARG A 217 -14.58 -23.07 5.31
C ARG A 217 -13.28 -23.85 5.58
N ASN A 218 -12.67 -24.44 4.57
CA ASN A 218 -11.42 -25.17 4.67
C ASN A 218 -10.18 -24.39 4.21
N VAL A 219 -10.36 -23.18 3.72
CA VAL A 219 -9.26 -22.33 3.28
C VAL A 219 -8.44 -21.85 4.47
N GLU A 220 -7.13 -22.05 4.40
CA GLU A 220 -6.15 -21.72 5.45
C GLU A 220 -5.39 -20.41 5.15
N THR A 221 -5.34 -20.01 3.89
CA THR A 221 -4.68 -18.76 3.48
C THR A 221 -5.43 -18.01 2.39
N LEU A 222 -5.59 -16.69 2.60
CA LEU A 222 -6.06 -15.70 1.64
C LEU A 222 -4.94 -14.74 1.21
N ASN A 223 -3.67 -15.10 1.47
CA ASN A 223 -2.55 -14.22 1.15
C ASN A 223 -2.60 -13.78 -0.31
N ARG A 224 -2.60 -12.46 -0.56
CA ARG A 224 -2.63 -11.82 -1.89
C ARG A 224 -3.82 -12.22 -2.79
N THR A 225 -4.87 -12.86 -2.27
CA THR A 225 -5.96 -13.42 -3.11
C THR A 225 -6.51 -12.41 -4.12
N PHE A 226 -6.75 -11.16 -3.72
CA PHE A 226 -7.24 -10.07 -4.58
C PHE A 226 -6.23 -8.92 -4.72
N CYS A 227 -4.95 -9.15 -4.43
CA CYS A 227 -3.94 -8.10 -4.47
C CYS A 227 -3.94 -7.41 -5.84
N ARG A 228 -4.17 -6.08 -5.86
CA ARG A 228 -4.29 -5.23 -7.06
C ARG A 228 -5.43 -5.59 -8.03
N ALA A 229 -6.44 -6.32 -7.55
CA ALA A 229 -7.72 -6.44 -8.26
C ALA A 229 -8.52 -5.12 -8.09
N THR A 230 -8.18 -4.11 -8.87
CA THR A 230 -8.61 -2.72 -8.63
C THR A 230 -10.12 -2.51 -8.73
N SER A 231 -10.83 -3.31 -9.54
CA SER A 231 -12.30 -3.27 -9.68
C SER A 231 -13.05 -4.06 -8.63
N PHE A 232 -12.35 -4.86 -7.82
CA PHE A 232 -12.98 -5.77 -6.86
C PHE A 232 -13.78 -5.01 -5.80
N ASN A 233 -15.08 -5.33 -5.69
CA ASN A 233 -15.97 -4.79 -4.66
C ASN A 233 -17.13 -5.77 -4.35
N VAL A 234 -16.83 -7.05 -4.28
CA VAL A 234 -17.85 -8.06 -3.95
C VAL A 234 -18.08 -8.10 -2.44
N LYS A 235 -19.36 -8.18 -2.05
CA LYS A 235 -19.76 -8.39 -0.66
C LYS A 235 -19.56 -9.88 -0.31
N ILE A 236 -18.54 -10.18 0.48
CA ILE A 236 -18.10 -11.54 0.86
C ILE A 236 -18.40 -11.86 2.33
N ASP A 237 -19.49 -11.35 2.84
CA ASP A 237 -19.91 -11.48 4.24
C ASP A 237 -20.28 -12.93 4.63
N ASN A 238 -20.62 -13.78 3.67
CA ASN A 238 -20.95 -15.20 3.89
C ASN A 238 -19.71 -16.11 3.98
N TRP A 239 -18.52 -15.59 3.69
CA TRP A 239 -17.30 -16.41 3.75
C TRP A 239 -16.99 -16.86 5.18
N GLU A 240 -16.76 -18.18 5.34
CA GLU A 240 -16.36 -18.79 6.59
C GLU A 240 -14.81 -18.82 6.67
N VAL A 241 -14.23 -17.76 7.22
CA VAL A 241 -12.77 -17.58 7.29
C VAL A 241 -12.14 -18.15 8.58
N GLY A 242 -12.87 -18.98 9.33
CA GLY A 242 -12.45 -19.47 10.65
C GLY A 242 -11.20 -20.37 10.67
N LYS A 243 -10.76 -20.90 9.53
CA LYS A 243 -9.48 -21.63 9.41
C LYS A 243 -8.34 -20.77 8.86
N VAL A 244 -8.63 -19.56 8.38
CA VAL A 244 -7.61 -18.70 7.79
C VAL A 244 -6.64 -18.22 8.85
N THR A 245 -5.35 -18.41 8.59
CA THR A 245 -4.24 -17.97 9.46
C THR A 245 -3.46 -16.80 8.85
N ASN A 246 -3.51 -16.62 7.52
CA ASN A 246 -2.78 -15.59 6.80
C ASN A 246 -3.70 -14.82 5.84
N MET A 247 -3.88 -13.53 6.15
CA MET A 247 -4.62 -12.56 5.32
C MET A 247 -3.70 -11.45 4.77
N SER A 248 -2.37 -11.65 4.79
CA SER A 248 -1.47 -10.60 4.32
C SER A 248 -1.74 -10.25 2.86
N GLN A 249 -1.79 -8.95 2.58
CA GLN A 249 -2.00 -8.39 1.23
C GLN A 249 -3.30 -8.85 0.53
N THR A 250 -4.27 -9.43 1.24
CA THR A 250 -5.49 -10.03 0.64
C THR A 250 -6.19 -9.06 -0.31
N PHE A 251 -6.39 -7.81 0.13
CA PHE A 251 -7.07 -6.76 -0.63
C PHE A 251 -6.15 -5.59 -0.98
N GLN A 252 -4.83 -5.77 -0.88
CA GLN A 252 -3.88 -4.69 -1.17
C GLN A 252 -4.15 -4.10 -2.55
N GLY A 253 -4.36 -2.77 -2.62
CA GLY A 253 -4.58 -2.07 -3.88
C GLY A 253 -5.93 -2.33 -4.56
N CYS A 254 -6.92 -2.91 -3.85
CA CYS A 254 -8.31 -3.00 -4.31
C CYS A 254 -8.96 -1.62 -4.17
N LEU A 255 -8.77 -0.75 -5.18
CA LEU A 255 -9.13 0.68 -5.09
C LEU A 255 -10.61 0.93 -4.88
N ASN A 256 -11.48 0.03 -5.39
CA ASN A 256 -12.94 0.15 -5.31
C ASN A 256 -13.57 -0.65 -4.15
N PHE A 257 -12.75 -1.38 -3.37
CA PHE A 257 -13.26 -2.26 -2.32
C PHE A 257 -13.74 -1.46 -1.11
N LYS A 258 -15.04 -1.53 -0.83
CA LYS A 258 -15.68 -0.86 0.30
C LYS A 258 -15.64 -1.67 1.60
N GLY A 259 -15.49 -2.98 1.52
CA GLY A 259 -15.48 -3.87 2.68
C GLY A 259 -16.87 -4.17 3.26
N GLU A 260 -17.94 -3.94 2.51
CA GLU A 260 -19.31 -4.17 2.99
C GLU A 260 -19.50 -5.61 3.49
N GLY A 261 -19.97 -5.74 4.74
CA GLY A 261 -20.27 -7.01 5.38
C GLY A 261 -19.09 -7.71 6.06
N LEU A 262 -17.87 -7.15 6.00
CA LEU A 262 -16.71 -7.70 6.71
C LEU A 262 -16.86 -7.64 8.24
N GLU A 263 -17.79 -6.85 8.76
CA GLU A 263 -18.18 -6.84 10.18
C GLU A 263 -18.58 -8.26 10.66
N LYS A 264 -19.20 -9.06 9.79
CA LYS A 264 -19.57 -10.45 10.10
C LYS A 264 -18.39 -11.40 10.31
N TRP A 265 -17.17 -10.96 10.01
CA TRP A 265 -15.95 -11.72 10.27
C TRP A 265 -15.43 -11.55 11.69
N ALA A 266 -16.05 -10.72 12.53
CA ALA A 266 -15.58 -10.33 13.85
C ALA A 266 -15.06 -11.50 14.70
N THR A 267 -15.82 -12.61 14.80
CA THR A 267 -15.44 -13.81 15.55
C THR A 267 -14.67 -14.84 14.72
N LYS A 268 -14.69 -14.72 13.39
CA LYS A 268 -14.12 -15.70 12.46
C LYS A 268 -12.63 -15.48 12.19
N VAL A 269 -12.10 -14.29 12.45
CA VAL A 269 -10.67 -13.96 12.22
C VAL A 269 -9.75 -14.28 13.40
N ASN A 270 -10.26 -14.98 14.41
CA ASN A 270 -9.56 -15.27 15.67
C ASN A 270 -8.30 -16.15 15.50
N ARG A 271 -8.13 -16.84 14.38
CA ARG A 271 -6.95 -17.64 14.05
C ARG A 271 -5.94 -16.92 13.19
N VAL A 272 -6.29 -15.75 12.67
CA VAL A 272 -5.39 -14.98 11.80
C VAL A 272 -4.22 -14.44 12.61
N THR A 273 -3.01 -14.77 12.16
CA THR A 273 -1.76 -14.30 12.77
C THR A 273 -1.12 -13.17 11.99
N ASN A 274 -1.46 -13.02 10.70
CA ASN A 274 -0.82 -12.09 9.78
C ASN A 274 -1.85 -11.28 8.98
N PHE A 275 -1.93 -9.96 9.30
CA PHE A 275 -2.69 -8.96 8.57
C PHE A 275 -1.80 -7.94 7.84
N TYR A 276 -0.52 -8.25 7.59
CA TYR A 276 0.37 -7.34 6.88
C TYR A 276 -0.22 -6.82 5.58
N CYS A 277 -0.34 -5.50 5.42
CA CYS A 277 -0.87 -4.86 4.22
C CYS A 277 -2.26 -5.36 3.76
N THR A 278 -3.09 -5.94 4.62
CA THR A 278 -4.36 -6.58 4.20
C THR A 278 -5.24 -5.66 3.38
N PHE A 279 -5.38 -4.40 3.78
CA PHE A 279 -6.18 -3.38 3.09
C PHE A 279 -5.33 -2.21 2.56
N TYR A 280 -4.02 -2.39 2.45
CA TYR A 280 -3.12 -1.33 1.97
C TYR A 280 -3.63 -0.72 0.66
N GLY A 281 -3.87 0.60 0.65
CA GLY A 281 -4.33 1.32 -0.55
C GLY A 281 -5.78 1.09 -0.94
N CYS A 282 -6.63 0.49 -0.08
CA CYS A 282 -8.06 0.39 -0.31
C CYS A 282 -8.74 1.74 -0.03
N LYS A 283 -8.66 2.66 -0.99
CA LYS A 283 -9.04 4.07 -0.80
C LYS A 283 -10.51 4.28 -0.45
N THR A 284 -11.39 3.38 -0.90
CA THR A 284 -12.84 3.43 -0.67
C THR A 284 -13.29 2.59 0.51
N LEU A 285 -12.38 1.89 1.20
CA LEU A 285 -12.69 1.03 2.33
C LEU A 285 -13.38 1.82 3.45
N ASN A 286 -14.56 1.36 3.87
CA ASN A 286 -15.35 2.02 4.91
C ASN A 286 -16.26 1.04 5.64
N PHE A 287 -15.67 0.06 6.33
CA PHE A 287 -16.36 -0.87 7.22
C PHE A 287 -15.89 -0.69 8.66
N ASP A 288 -16.52 -1.36 9.61
CA ASP A 288 -16.15 -1.31 11.02
C ASP A 288 -15.35 -2.56 11.44
N PRO A 289 -14.00 -2.47 11.58
CA PRO A 289 -13.17 -3.58 12.03
C PRO A 289 -13.06 -3.69 13.56
N THR A 290 -13.71 -2.81 14.32
CA THR A 290 -13.43 -2.64 15.76
C THR A 290 -13.78 -3.85 16.60
N ASP A 291 -14.74 -4.68 16.14
CA ASP A 291 -15.15 -5.92 16.81
C ASP A 291 -14.29 -7.15 16.41
N TRP A 292 -13.36 -6.99 15.47
CA TRP A 292 -12.53 -8.12 15.05
C TRP A 292 -11.70 -8.68 16.20
N ASN A 293 -11.74 -10.01 16.35
CA ASN A 293 -10.89 -10.69 17.34
C ASN A 293 -9.48 -10.88 16.80
N ILE A 294 -8.58 -9.98 17.18
CA ILE A 294 -7.17 -9.96 16.74
C ILE A 294 -6.19 -10.59 17.75
N GLU A 295 -6.66 -11.38 18.70
CA GLU A 295 -5.85 -11.92 19.79
C GLU A 295 -4.68 -12.84 19.35
N SER A 296 -4.82 -13.47 18.18
CA SER A 296 -3.76 -14.30 17.59
C SER A 296 -2.73 -13.54 16.77
N VAL A 297 -2.98 -12.27 16.50
CA VAL A 297 -2.18 -11.46 15.56
C VAL A 297 -0.77 -11.23 16.07
N THR A 298 0.20 -11.46 15.21
CA THR A 298 1.62 -11.15 15.42
C THR A 298 2.12 -10.05 14.50
N LEU A 299 1.50 -9.91 13.31
CA LEU A 299 1.90 -8.96 12.29
C LEU A 299 0.67 -8.19 11.77
N ILE A 300 0.65 -6.87 12.00
CA ILE A 300 -0.47 -5.98 11.67
C ILE A 300 -0.02 -4.69 10.94
N THR A 301 1.28 -4.59 10.66
CA THR A 301 1.86 -3.41 10.04
C THR A 301 1.24 -3.12 8.67
N TYR A 302 1.02 -1.83 8.36
CA TYR A 302 0.42 -1.36 7.11
C TYR A 302 -1.01 -1.85 6.83
N MET A 303 -1.73 -2.43 7.82
CA MET A 303 -3.03 -3.08 7.57
C MET A 303 -4.03 -2.15 6.88
N PHE A 304 -4.11 -0.89 7.30
CA PHE A 304 -5.03 0.13 6.77
C PHE A 304 -4.31 1.32 6.11
N TYR A 305 -3.06 1.14 5.70
CA TYR A 305 -2.31 2.22 5.04
C TYR A 305 -3.07 2.75 3.81
N ASP A 306 -3.25 4.08 3.68
CA ASP A 306 -4.00 4.74 2.61
C ASP A 306 -5.48 4.33 2.48
N CYS A 307 -6.14 3.92 3.58
CA CYS A 307 -7.58 3.70 3.64
C CYS A 307 -8.31 5.02 3.95
N TRP A 308 -8.40 5.90 2.96
CA TRP A 308 -8.82 7.29 3.14
C TRP A 308 -10.24 7.47 3.69
N LEU A 309 -11.17 6.55 3.34
CA LEU A 309 -12.56 6.61 3.78
C LEU A 309 -12.85 5.77 5.04
N LEU A 310 -11.87 5.06 5.60
CA LEU A 310 -12.04 4.30 6.83
C LEU A 310 -12.47 5.24 7.98
N GLY A 311 -13.63 4.97 8.58
CA GLY A 311 -14.22 5.81 9.61
C GLY A 311 -14.97 7.06 9.10
N ALA A 312 -15.17 7.21 7.79
CA ALA A 312 -15.87 8.38 7.23
C ALA A 312 -17.36 8.37 7.53
N SER A 313 -18.01 7.21 7.54
CA SER A 313 -19.45 7.06 7.81
C SER A 313 -19.79 6.94 9.29
N LYS A 314 -18.83 6.52 10.12
CA LYS A 314 -19.00 6.26 11.56
C LYS A 314 -17.68 6.49 12.28
N ASN A 315 -17.72 7.12 13.45
CA ASN A 315 -16.56 7.18 14.33
C ASN A 315 -16.26 5.77 14.86
N LEU A 316 -15.04 5.25 14.59
CA LEU A 316 -14.61 3.90 14.97
C LEU A 316 -14.05 3.93 16.40
N ASP A 317 -14.52 3.01 17.24
CA ASP A 317 -14.08 2.83 18.62
C ASP A 317 -13.24 1.56 18.76
N PHE A 318 -11.93 1.71 18.84
CA PHE A 318 -10.98 0.61 18.93
C PHE A 318 -10.74 0.07 20.34
N SER A 319 -11.60 0.38 21.33
CA SER A 319 -11.47 -0.11 22.70
C SER A 319 -11.44 -1.65 22.79
N ASN A 320 -12.19 -2.36 21.91
CA ASN A 320 -12.19 -3.83 21.85
C ASN A 320 -10.84 -4.46 21.45
N TRP A 321 -9.90 -3.67 20.91
CA TRP A 321 -8.54 -4.15 20.60
C TRP A 321 -7.61 -4.08 21.80
N ALA A 322 -8.04 -3.41 22.89
CA ALA A 322 -7.30 -3.37 24.15
C ALA A 322 -6.99 -4.80 24.67
N GLY A 323 -5.76 -5.00 25.10
CA GLY A 323 -5.30 -6.31 25.59
C GLY A 323 -5.14 -7.42 24.55
N LYS A 324 -5.56 -7.21 23.29
CA LYS A 324 -5.41 -8.17 22.19
C LYS A 324 -4.09 -8.00 21.40
N LEU A 325 -3.35 -6.92 21.63
CA LEU A 325 -2.08 -6.62 20.94
C LEU A 325 -0.85 -7.27 21.60
N LYS A 326 -1.03 -8.24 22.51
CA LYS A 326 0.04 -8.83 23.34
C LYS A 326 1.16 -9.51 22.55
N LYS A 327 0.86 -10.01 21.35
CA LYS A 327 1.83 -10.72 20.50
C LYS A 327 2.45 -9.79 19.44
N VAL A 328 1.93 -8.58 19.30
CA VAL A 328 2.37 -7.61 18.30
C VAL A 328 3.63 -6.90 18.81
N THR A 329 4.63 -6.76 17.93
CA THR A 329 5.88 -6.03 18.24
C THR A 329 5.95 -4.67 17.55
N SER A 330 5.12 -4.42 16.54
CA SER A 330 5.11 -3.17 15.79
C SER A 330 3.70 -2.82 15.32
N LEU A 331 3.33 -1.54 15.52
CA LEU A 331 2.12 -0.92 14.93
C LEU A 331 2.48 -0.04 13.73
N SER A 332 3.68 -0.19 13.17
CA SER A 332 4.17 0.68 12.10
C SER A 332 3.17 0.78 10.94
N ASN A 333 2.85 2.03 10.60
CA ASN A 333 1.99 2.38 9.47
C ASN A 333 0.57 1.80 9.51
N LEU A 334 0.06 1.43 10.68
CA LEU A 334 -1.25 0.75 10.83
C LEU A 334 -2.39 1.57 10.22
N PHE A 335 -2.43 2.89 10.50
CA PHE A 335 -3.46 3.82 10.02
C PHE A 335 -2.90 4.99 9.21
N THR A 336 -1.70 4.85 8.63
CA THR A 336 -1.14 5.95 7.83
C THR A 336 -2.13 6.41 6.75
N ASN A 337 -2.40 7.72 6.71
CA ASN A 337 -3.35 8.40 5.82
C ASN A 337 -4.83 7.98 5.97
N CYS A 338 -5.21 7.40 7.10
CA CYS A 338 -6.62 7.20 7.46
C CYS A 338 -7.19 8.49 8.06
N SER A 339 -7.51 9.46 7.21
CA SER A 339 -7.80 10.85 7.63
C SER A 339 -8.99 11.01 8.58
N ASN A 340 -9.90 10.03 8.64
CA ASN A 340 -11.10 10.06 9.48
C ASN A 340 -10.94 9.37 10.85
N ILE A 341 -9.81 8.70 11.10
CA ILE A 341 -9.55 8.06 12.39
C ILE A 341 -9.34 9.13 13.46
N THR A 342 -10.20 9.10 14.49
CA THR A 342 -10.16 10.04 15.64
C THR A 342 -9.29 9.54 16.78
N GLY A 343 -9.00 8.25 16.80
CA GLY A 343 -8.28 7.60 17.89
C GLY A 343 -9.16 7.18 19.07
N GLN A 344 -10.50 7.20 18.95
CA GLN A 344 -11.38 6.73 20.01
C GLN A 344 -11.07 5.24 20.32
N GLY A 345 -10.90 4.93 21.62
CA GLY A 345 -10.59 3.60 22.12
C GLY A 345 -9.10 3.23 22.09
N VAL A 346 -8.24 3.95 21.33
CA VAL A 346 -6.79 3.64 21.30
C VAL A 346 -6.10 3.99 22.61
N GLU A 347 -6.66 4.89 23.41
CA GLU A 347 -6.16 5.24 24.75
C GLU A 347 -6.07 4.03 25.68
N GLN A 348 -6.78 2.93 25.36
CA GLN A 348 -6.78 1.69 26.14
C GLN A 348 -5.76 0.65 25.67
N TRP A 349 -4.98 0.91 24.61
CA TRP A 349 -4.15 -0.13 23.98
C TRP A 349 -2.88 -0.48 24.75
N LEU A 350 -2.09 0.49 25.15
CA LEU A 350 -0.77 0.30 25.75
C LEU A 350 -0.81 0.51 27.28
N LEU A 351 -1.82 -0.07 27.93
CA LEU A 351 -1.95 0.01 29.40
C LEU A 351 -1.08 -1.01 30.15
N ASP A 352 -0.70 -2.10 29.49
CA ASP A 352 0.22 -3.10 30.05
C ASP A 352 1.67 -2.67 29.78
N LYS A 353 2.42 -2.36 30.83
CA LYS A 353 3.85 -2.00 30.72
C LYS A 353 4.73 -3.13 30.14
N ASN A 354 4.23 -4.37 30.13
CA ASN A 354 4.96 -5.53 29.60
C ASN A 354 4.59 -5.84 28.14
N HIS A 355 3.87 -4.95 27.43
CA HIS A 355 3.62 -5.14 26.01
C HIS A 355 4.94 -5.23 25.22
N LYS A 356 4.90 -5.90 24.06
CA LYS A 356 6.10 -6.16 23.24
C LYS A 356 6.35 -5.14 22.15
N ILE A 357 5.55 -4.07 22.08
CA ILE A 357 5.63 -3.09 21.00
C ILE A 357 6.89 -2.24 21.17
N VAL A 358 7.75 -2.29 20.15
CA VAL A 358 9.00 -1.51 20.06
C VAL A 358 8.96 -0.44 18.97
N SER A 359 7.98 -0.49 18.08
CA SER A 359 7.81 0.51 17.01
C SER A 359 6.38 1.00 16.87
N LEU A 360 6.24 2.32 16.91
CA LEU A 360 5.03 3.08 16.61
C LEU A 360 5.22 3.94 15.34
N GLU A 361 6.18 3.57 14.48
CA GLU A 361 6.50 4.32 13.27
C GLU A 361 5.26 4.62 12.44
N SER A 362 4.99 5.90 12.22
CA SER A 362 3.90 6.39 11.37
C SER A 362 2.51 5.79 11.66
N THR A 363 2.29 5.26 12.87
CA THR A 363 1.04 4.53 13.21
C THR A 363 -0.20 5.36 12.90
N PHE A 364 -0.19 6.65 13.22
CA PHE A 364 -1.30 7.59 12.99
C PHE A 364 -0.93 8.70 11.99
N SER A 365 0.18 8.56 11.26
CA SER A 365 0.59 9.57 10.28
C SER A 365 -0.54 9.87 9.30
N GLY A 366 -0.91 11.15 9.13
CA GLY A 366 -2.00 11.55 8.23
C GLY A 366 -3.42 11.32 8.78
N CYS A 367 -3.58 10.86 10.02
CA CYS A 367 -4.87 10.80 10.70
C CYS A 367 -5.27 12.22 11.15
N LYS A 368 -5.80 13.02 10.22
CA LYS A 368 -6.03 14.45 10.42
C LYS A 368 -6.95 14.77 11.59
N ARG A 369 -7.91 13.89 11.89
CA ARG A 369 -8.90 14.03 12.98
C ARG A 369 -8.48 13.36 14.29
N PHE A 370 -7.26 12.84 14.39
CA PHE A 370 -6.77 12.18 15.59
C PHE A 370 -6.68 13.15 16.76
N LYS A 371 -7.23 12.74 17.93
CA LYS A 371 -7.27 13.58 19.17
C LYS A 371 -7.40 12.75 20.45
N ALA A 372 -6.98 11.49 20.46
CA ALA A 372 -7.03 10.63 21.63
C ALA A 372 -6.18 11.17 22.80
N ASP A 373 -6.63 10.92 24.03
CA ASP A 373 -5.86 11.17 25.25
C ASP A 373 -4.94 9.99 25.56
N LEU A 374 -3.64 10.16 25.36
CA LEU A 374 -2.67 9.07 25.49
C LEU A 374 -1.94 9.07 26.85
N THR A 375 -2.52 9.73 27.87
CA THR A 375 -1.91 9.85 29.21
C THR A 375 -1.58 8.50 29.85
N ALA A 376 -2.40 7.48 29.58
CA ALA A 376 -2.25 6.15 30.20
C ALA A 376 -1.34 5.20 29.42
N TRP A 377 -0.82 5.62 28.26
CA TRP A 377 0.07 4.75 27.47
C TRP A 377 1.43 4.55 28.14
N HIS A 378 1.83 3.30 28.25
CA HIS A 378 3.20 2.90 28.59
C HIS A 378 3.99 2.77 27.30
N VAL A 379 5.03 3.57 27.12
CA VAL A 379 5.87 3.57 25.91
C VAL A 379 7.34 3.29 26.25
N ASP A 380 7.60 2.81 27.46
CA ASP A 380 8.94 2.57 28.00
C ASP A 380 9.81 1.63 27.12
N ASN A 381 9.16 0.72 26.35
CA ASN A 381 9.83 -0.24 25.46
C ASN A 381 9.96 0.26 24.01
N VAL A 382 9.38 1.42 23.70
CA VAL A 382 9.33 1.88 22.30
C VAL A 382 10.63 2.58 21.93
N GLU A 383 11.24 2.11 20.84
CA GLU A 383 12.48 2.64 20.28
C GLU A 383 12.24 3.57 19.07
N ASN A 384 11.18 3.31 18.29
CA ASN A 384 10.90 4.03 17.06
C ASN A 384 9.55 4.74 17.09
N PHE A 385 9.62 6.09 17.16
CA PHE A 385 8.48 7.01 17.10
C PHE A 385 8.44 7.81 15.79
N TYR A 386 9.24 7.43 14.78
CA TYR A 386 9.31 8.19 13.54
C TYR A 386 7.93 8.42 12.95
N GLY A 387 7.56 9.68 12.70
CA GLY A 387 6.30 10.06 12.04
C GLY A 387 5.01 9.68 12.77
N LEU A 388 5.05 9.26 14.03
CA LEU A 388 3.89 8.71 14.77
C LEU A 388 2.62 9.55 14.58
N PHE A 389 2.70 10.86 14.73
CA PHE A 389 1.59 11.82 14.58
C PHE A 389 1.82 12.80 13.41
N ASN A 390 2.71 12.47 12.47
CA ASN A 390 2.95 13.34 11.32
C ASN A 390 1.63 13.69 10.62
N ASN A 391 1.36 15.01 10.43
CA ASN A 391 0.14 15.51 9.80
C ASN A 391 -1.18 15.14 10.54
N CYS A 392 -1.13 14.96 11.88
CA CYS A 392 -2.30 14.89 12.75
C CYS A 392 -2.70 16.32 13.14
N ILE A 393 -3.38 17.03 12.25
CA ILE A 393 -3.61 18.48 12.38
C ILE A 393 -4.50 18.87 13.55
N GLU A 394 -5.40 17.99 14.01
CA GLU A 394 -6.26 18.21 15.18
C GLU A 394 -5.60 17.79 16.50
N TYR A 395 -4.47 17.06 16.47
CA TYR A 395 -3.82 16.55 17.68
C TYR A 395 -3.07 17.66 18.44
N ASP A 396 -3.41 17.84 19.71
CA ASP A 396 -2.81 18.85 20.58
C ASP A 396 -1.67 18.32 21.48
N GLY A 397 -1.39 17.03 21.40
CA GLY A 397 -0.37 16.35 22.20
C GLY A 397 -0.88 15.78 23.52
N LYS A 398 -2.19 15.78 23.76
CA LYS A 398 -2.77 15.43 25.06
C LYS A 398 -2.25 14.11 25.62
N GLY A 399 -1.62 14.20 26.79
CA GLY A 399 -1.16 13.07 27.59
C GLY A 399 0.27 12.62 27.35
N ILE A 400 0.95 13.05 26.27
CA ILE A 400 2.30 12.56 25.95
C ILE A 400 3.40 13.17 26.82
N ALA A 401 3.16 14.29 27.48
CA ALA A 401 4.17 14.91 28.37
C ALA A 401 4.67 13.96 29.47
N LYS A 402 3.83 12.98 29.87
CA LYS A 402 4.16 11.98 30.91
C LYS A 402 4.84 10.73 30.39
N TRP A 403 5.01 10.60 29.08
CA TRP A 403 5.61 9.41 28.48
C TRP A 403 7.08 9.25 28.91
N LYS A 404 7.46 8.01 29.22
CA LYS A 404 8.85 7.62 29.48
C LYS A 404 9.48 7.13 28.18
N VAL A 405 10.16 8.04 27.48
CA VAL A 405 10.70 7.79 26.13
C VAL A 405 12.20 7.45 26.12
N GLY A 406 12.81 7.15 27.27
CA GLY A 406 14.25 6.96 27.43
C GLY A 406 14.88 5.81 26.64
N ASN A 407 14.09 4.97 25.94
CA ASN A 407 14.60 3.97 25.00
C ASN A 407 14.44 4.41 23.52
N ALA A 408 13.91 5.59 23.26
CA ALA A 408 13.72 6.07 21.90
C ALA A 408 15.06 6.31 21.19
N VAL A 409 15.17 5.80 19.96
CA VAL A 409 16.31 5.97 19.05
C VAL A 409 15.95 6.91 17.89
N SER A 410 14.67 6.90 17.47
CA SER A 410 14.17 7.72 16.35
C SER A 410 12.88 8.42 16.72
N MET A 411 12.89 9.76 16.60
CA MET A 411 11.73 10.64 16.76
C MET A 411 11.51 11.54 15.53
N GLY A 412 12.15 11.23 14.43
CA GLY A 412 12.02 12.02 13.21
C GLY A 412 10.57 12.21 12.79
N ALA A 413 10.20 13.40 12.34
CA ALA A 413 8.87 13.77 11.86
C ALA A 413 7.70 13.48 12.83
N MET A 414 7.97 13.16 14.12
CA MET A 414 6.95 12.68 15.07
C MET A 414 5.74 13.59 15.14
N PHE A 415 5.94 14.90 15.17
CA PHE A 415 4.90 15.93 15.25
C PHE A 415 4.86 16.87 14.04
N ARG A 416 5.49 16.46 12.94
CA ARG A 416 5.51 17.29 11.74
C ARG A 416 4.09 17.63 11.29
N TYR A 417 3.79 18.91 11.02
CA TYR A 417 2.44 19.44 10.71
C TYR A 417 1.39 19.26 11.83
N CYS A 418 1.78 19.09 13.10
CA CYS A 418 0.87 19.14 14.23
C CYS A 418 0.74 20.58 14.72
N GLY A 419 -0.03 21.39 13.98
CA GLY A 419 -0.16 22.83 14.26
C GLY A 419 -0.81 23.16 15.63
N ASN A 420 -1.57 22.22 16.19
CA ASN A 420 -2.25 22.35 17.49
C ASN A 420 -1.43 21.86 18.68
N MET A 421 -0.20 21.34 18.46
CA MET A 421 0.65 20.81 19.52
C MET A 421 0.89 21.86 20.62
N LYS A 422 0.53 21.51 21.88
CA LYS A 422 0.58 22.41 23.05
C LYS A 422 1.31 21.83 24.25
N GLU A 423 1.50 20.50 24.29
CA GLU A 423 2.14 19.83 25.42
C GLU A 423 3.60 20.26 25.59
N ASP A 424 4.01 20.43 26.84
CA ASP A 424 5.41 20.69 27.19
C ASP A 424 6.14 19.37 27.41
N LEU A 425 7.12 19.08 26.56
CA LEU A 425 7.88 17.85 26.55
C LEU A 425 9.21 17.96 27.32
N LYS A 426 9.36 18.96 28.19
CA LYS A 426 10.62 19.29 28.89
C LYS A 426 11.24 18.14 29.68
N ASP A 427 10.40 17.23 30.19
CA ASP A 427 10.85 16.12 31.05
C ASP A 427 11.09 14.82 30.26
N TRP A 428 11.05 14.85 28.93
CA TRP A 428 11.41 13.71 28.11
C TRP A 428 12.91 13.43 28.15
N ASP A 429 13.27 12.18 28.47
CA ASP A 429 14.63 11.67 28.31
C ASP A 429 14.88 11.29 26.84
N VAL A 430 15.59 12.15 26.11
CA VAL A 430 15.94 11.97 24.70
C VAL A 430 17.40 11.58 24.48
N SER A 431 18.11 11.19 25.55
CA SER A 431 19.56 10.97 25.55
C SER A 431 20.06 9.88 24.58
N LYS A 432 19.16 8.95 24.15
CA LYS A 432 19.48 7.92 23.16
C LYS A 432 19.03 8.24 21.74
N VAL A 433 18.31 9.35 21.53
CA VAL A 433 17.73 9.68 20.23
C VAL A 433 18.81 10.12 19.26
N LYS A 434 18.91 9.43 18.14
CA LYS A 434 19.86 9.71 17.04
C LYS A 434 19.23 10.52 15.91
N ASN A 435 17.92 10.36 15.69
CA ASN A 435 17.22 10.98 14.58
C ASN A 435 16.11 11.93 15.08
N PHE A 436 16.36 13.24 14.93
CA PHE A 436 15.42 14.33 15.20
C PHE A 436 14.89 14.98 13.92
N GLN A 437 15.12 14.38 12.74
CA GLN A 437 14.77 14.98 11.45
C GLN A 437 13.30 15.42 11.40
N GLY A 438 13.05 16.73 11.22
CA GLY A 438 11.71 17.27 11.04
C GLY A 438 10.74 17.06 12.21
N MET A 439 11.24 16.73 13.41
CA MET A 439 10.38 16.32 14.55
C MET A 439 9.23 17.29 14.82
N PHE A 440 9.48 18.58 14.76
CA PHE A 440 8.50 19.65 15.00
C PHE A 440 8.26 20.55 13.77
N ALA A 441 8.66 20.08 12.57
CA ALA A 441 8.51 20.91 11.37
C ALA A 441 7.04 21.33 11.18
N TYR A 442 6.83 22.63 10.91
CA TYR A 442 5.49 23.25 10.78
C TYR A 442 4.60 23.13 12.03
N CYS A 443 5.23 23.25 13.23
CA CYS A 443 4.52 23.40 14.52
C CYS A 443 4.65 24.84 15.03
N PRO A 444 3.90 25.81 14.52
CA PRO A 444 4.07 27.23 14.88
C PRO A 444 3.71 27.54 16.35
N GLY A 445 2.90 26.69 16.98
CA GLY A 445 2.48 26.82 18.37
C GLY A 445 3.37 26.15 19.41
N LEU A 446 4.52 25.61 19.00
CA LEU A 446 5.43 24.85 19.87
C LEU A 446 5.89 25.67 21.08
N LYS A 447 5.66 25.14 22.29
CA LYS A 447 5.96 25.80 23.59
C LYS A 447 6.90 25.00 24.49
N THR A 448 7.39 23.84 24.04
CA THR A 448 8.28 22.99 24.84
C THR A 448 9.51 23.76 25.29
N ASP A 449 9.85 23.66 26.58
CA ASP A 449 11.13 24.04 27.13
C ASP A 449 12.17 22.95 26.83
N PHE A 450 13.13 23.26 25.97
CA PHE A 450 14.17 22.33 25.52
C PHE A 450 15.44 22.40 26.37
N SER A 451 15.52 23.25 27.40
CA SER A 451 16.72 23.52 28.17
C SER A 451 17.31 22.29 28.89
N LYS A 452 16.44 21.28 29.18
CA LYS A 452 16.79 20.03 29.85
C LYS A 452 17.11 18.85 28.91
N TRP A 453 16.88 18.99 27.61
CA TRP A 453 17.08 17.90 26.69
C TRP A 453 18.57 17.59 26.49
N ASP A 454 18.97 16.35 26.80
CA ASP A 454 20.26 15.81 26.39
C ASP A 454 20.15 15.24 24.96
N VAL A 455 20.73 15.96 24.02
CA VAL A 455 20.70 15.57 22.59
C VAL A 455 22.07 15.05 22.10
N GLY A 456 22.99 14.72 23.01
CA GLY A 456 24.36 14.36 22.70
C GLY A 456 24.54 13.16 21.76
N ALA A 457 23.57 12.23 21.70
CA ALA A 457 23.57 11.13 20.73
C ALA A 457 23.03 11.53 19.32
N GLY A 458 22.50 12.75 19.16
CA GLY A 458 21.85 13.21 17.94
C GLY A 458 22.78 13.29 16.74
N ILE A 459 22.47 12.57 15.67
CA ILE A 459 23.23 12.54 14.41
C ILE A 459 22.64 13.54 13.41
N THR A 460 21.32 13.67 13.34
CA THR A 460 20.64 14.59 12.41
C THR A 460 19.55 15.41 13.09
N PHE A 461 19.65 16.72 12.87
CA PHE A 461 18.63 17.72 13.22
C PHE A 461 17.99 18.35 11.97
N ARG A 462 18.17 17.72 10.82
CA ARG A 462 17.62 18.16 9.54
C ARG A 462 16.15 18.58 9.67
N LYS A 463 15.83 19.85 9.35
CA LYS A 463 14.47 20.40 9.39
C LYS A 463 13.75 20.28 10.73
N MET A 464 14.42 20.10 11.88
CA MET A 464 13.77 19.83 13.17
C MET A 464 12.69 20.85 13.52
N PHE A 465 12.97 22.14 13.34
CA PHE A 465 12.06 23.25 13.61
C PHE A 465 11.64 23.99 12.33
N TYR A 466 11.75 23.37 11.19
CA TYR A 466 11.41 23.98 9.89
C TYR A 466 10.01 24.60 9.91
N GLY A 467 9.87 25.89 9.60
CA GLY A 467 8.58 26.58 9.55
C GLY A 467 7.93 26.88 10.91
N CYS A 468 8.67 26.74 12.02
CA CYS A 468 8.18 27.13 13.36
C CYS A 468 8.39 28.64 13.56
N SER A 469 7.55 29.46 12.95
CA SER A 469 7.75 30.92 12.83
C SER A 469 7.89 31.65 14.16
N SER A 470 7.24 31.16 15.23
CA SER A 470 7.28 31.78 16.58
C SER A 470 8.32 31.16 17.51
N PHE A 471 9.06 30.14 17.04
CA PHE A 471 10.01 29.41 17.88
C PHE A 471 11.24 30.27 18.23
N ASN A 472 11.54 30.34 19.54
CA ASN A 472 12.75 30.95 20.11
C ASN A 472 13.11 30.26 21.45
N GLY A 473 13.09 28.90 21.47
CA GLY A 473 13.40 28.11 22.66
C GLY A 473 14.87 28.16 23.07
N ASP A 474 15.14 27.93 24.36
CA ASP A 474 16.51 27.82 24.89
C ASP A 474 17.16 26.50 24.46
N LEU A 475 18.24 26.59 23.69
CA LEU A 475 19.02 25.47 23.16
C LEU A 475 20.51 25.56 23.57
N GLN A 476 20.86 26.50 24.48
CA GLN A 476 22.25 26.80 24.83
C GLN A 476 23.05 25.58 25.31
N ASN A 477 22.38 24.69 26.06
CA ASN A 477 23.01 23.53 26.69
C ASN A 477 23.06 22.28 25.79
N TRP A 478 22.59 22.35 24.55
CA TRP A 478 22.62 21.20 23.65
C TRP A 478 24.03 20.84 23.21
N ASP A 479 24.46 19.61 23.45
CA ASP A 479 25.69 19.07 22.84
C ASP A 479 25.38 18.51 21.45
N VAL A 480 25.76 19.25 20.42
CA VAL A 480 25.58 18.87 19.02
C VAL A 480 26.87 18.39 18.37
N SER A 481 27.87 18.06 19.19
CA SER A 481 29.22 17.75 18.70
C SER A 481 29.35 16.50 17.83
N GLN A 482 28.38 15.58 17.92
CA GLN A 482 28.32 14.38 17.09
C GLN A 482 27.45 14.56 15.82
N SER A 483 26.72 15.66 15.72
CA SER A 483 25.72 15.88 14.68
C SER A 483 26.37 16.30 13.36
N THR A 484 25.92 15.68 12.27
CA THR A 484 26.48 15.89 10.93
C THR A 484 25.56 16.70 10.02
N ASP A 485 24.22 16.65 10.22
CA ASP A 485 23.26 17.27 9.30
C ASP A 485 22.30 18.22 10.03
N PHE A 486 22.45 19.51 9.72
CA PHE A 486 21.62 20.61 10.20
C PHE A 486 20.84 21.29 9.07
N TYR A 487 20.71 20.62 7.91
CA TYR A 487 20.00 21.18 6.77
C TYR A 487 18.63 21.76 7.18
N ALA A 488 18.46 23.07 6.92
CA ALA A 488 17.20 23.78 7.13
C ALA A 488 16.60 23.64 8.56
N MET A 489 17.44 23.41 9.60
CA MET A 489 16.96 23.13 10.96
C MET A 489 15.99 24.20 11.47
N PHE A 490 16.28 25.49 11.25
CA PHE A 490 15.48 26.64 11.66
C PHE A 490 14.90 27.41 10.46
N PHE A 491 14.81 26.78 9.30
CA PHE A 491 14.29 27.43 8.09
C PHE A 491 12.93 28.09 8.38
N GLN A 492 12.81 29.42 8.09
CA GLN A 492 11.59 30.20 8.33
C GLN A 492 11.16 30.31 9.81
N CYS A 493 12.06 30.14 10.77
CA CYS A 493 11.82 30.48 12.17
C CYS A 493 12.04 31.98 12.36
N ALA A 494 11.07 32.79 11.95
CA ALA A 494 11.22 34.25 11.86
C ALA A 494 11.63 34.93 13.19
N SER A 495 11.18 34.38 14.33
CA SER A 495 11.45 34.90 15.68
C SER A 495 12.74 34.35 16.32
N PHE A 496 13.41 33.38 15.68
CA PHE A 496 14.52 32.66 16.29
C PHE A 496 15.77 33.53 16.46
N ASN A 497 16.25 33.65 17.68
CA ASN A 497 17.51 34.33 18.06
C ASN A 497 18.06 33.79 19.40
N ALA A 498 17.87 32.50 19.69
CA ALA A 498 18.38 31.89 20.92
C ALA A 498 19.91 31.84 20.95
N ASP A 499 20.50 31.81 22.16
CA ASP A 499 21.93 31.67 22.37
C ASP A 499 22.43 30.31 21.94
N LEU A 500 23.35 30.29 20.97
CA LEU A 500 24.03 29.10 20.44
C LEU A 500 25.54 29.13 20.67
N SER A 501 26.03 30.04 21.53
CA SER A 501 27.47 30.26 21.73
C SER A 501 28.23 29.06 22.29
N ARG A 502 27.52 28.10 22.93
CA ARG A 502 28.10 26.86 23.46
C ARG A 502 28.11 25.69 22.47
N TRP A 503 27.46 25.83 21.32
CA TRP A 503 27.40 24.74 20.35
C TRP A 503 28.79 24.45 19.74
N ARG A 504 29.13 23.16 19.69
CA ARG A 504 30.39 22.69 19.11
C ARG A 504 30.07 21.92 17.82
N MET A 505 30.21 22.61 16.66
CA MET A 505 29.84 22.11 15.34
C MET A 505 30.88 21.21 14.68
N ARG A 506 31.78 20.59 15.46
CA ARG A 506 32.97 19.90 14.96
C ARG A 506 32.73 18.77 13.96
N SER A 507 31.57 18.12 14.02
CA SER A 507 31.18 17.02 13.11
C SER A 507 30.24 17.47 12.01
N ALA A 508 29.81 18.74 12.00
CA ALA A 508 28.86 19.26 11.03
C ALA A 508 29.40 19.19 9.60
N ILE A 509 28.62 18.60 8.70
CA ILE A 509 28.93 18.46 7.27
C ILE A 509 27.99 19.36 6.45
N ASN A 510 26.70 19.35 6.78
CA ASN A 510 25.68 20.09 6.05
C ASN A 510 24.96 21.11 6.96
N THR A 511 25.14 22.39 6.67
CA THR A 511 24.47 23.52 7.33
C THR A 511 23.63 24.33 6.35
N SER A 512 23.39 23.80 5.15
CA SER A 512 22.67 24.55 4.11
C SER A 512 21.27 24.92 4.57
N SER A 513 20.85 26.15 4.27
CA SER A 513 19.58 26.77 4.65
C SER A 513 19.25 26.77 6.16
N MET A 514 20.23 26.50 7.05
CA MET A 514 19.99 26.29 8.47
C MET A 514 19.17 27.39 9.12
N PHE A 515 19.47 28.66 8.83
CA PHE A 515 18.77 29.84 9.35
C PHE A 515 18.03 30.63 8.27
N SER A 516 17.86 30.07 7.08
CA SER A 516 17.20 30.79 5.99
C SER A 516 15.80 31.29 6.41
N GLY A 517 15.55 32.59 6.30
CA GLY A 517 14.30 33.23 6.72
C GLY A 517 14.17 33.51 8.23
N CYS A 518 15.23 33.31 9.03
CA CYS A 518 15.26 33.69 10.44
C CYS A 518 15.51 35.20 10.57
N LYS A 519 14.49 36.01 10.39
CA LYS A 519 14.59 37.48 10.31
C LYS A 519 15.20 38.13 11.55
N ALA A 520 14.95 37.56 12.74
CA ALA A 520 15.44 38.07 14.02
C ALA A 520 16.86 37.61 14.36
N PHE A 521 17.42 36.61 13.65
CA PHE A 521 18.64 35.92 14.03
C PHE A 521 19.87 36.82 13.96
N ASN A 522 20.56 36.95 15.10
CA ASN A 522 21.87 37.62 15.25
C ASN A 522 22.63 37.09 16.48
N ALA A 523 22.40 35.82 16.86
CA ALA A 523 23.10 35.20 17.99
C ALA A 523 24.61 35.06 17.74
N ASP A 524 25.43 35.03 18.82
CA ASP A 524 26.86 34.80 18.72
C ASP A 524 27.15 33.34 18.37
N ILE A 525 27.72 33.14 17.18
CA ILE A 525 28.16 31.87 16.64
C ILE A 525 29.66 31.88 16.30
N SER A 526 30.39 32.87 16.83
CA SER A 526 31.84 33.09 16.55
C SER A 526 32.72 31.92 17.03
N SER A 527 32.25 31.16 18.02
CA SER A 527 32.96 29.99 18.60
C SER A 527 32.76 28.69 17.82
N TRP A 528 31.93 28.66 16.78
CA TRP A 528 31.64 27.42 16.05
C TRP A 528 32.85 26.91 15.27
N ASN A 529 33.13 25.60 15.40
CA ASN A 529 34.08 24.91 14.54
C ASN A 529 33.36 24.42 13.30
N VAL A 530 33.63 25.03 12.15
CA VAL A 530 33.02 24.74 10.85
C VAL A 530 33.97 24.06 9.87
N GLU A 531 35.10 23.54 10.33
CA GLU A 531 36.17 23.00 9.47
C GLU A 531 35.68 21.87 8.56
N ASN A 532 34.75 21.04 9.03
CA ASN A 532 34.23 19.89 8.29
C ASN A 532 32.98 20.20 7.43
N VAL A 533 32.49 21.44 7.47
CA VAL A 533 31.32 21.82 6.68
C VAL A 533 31.67 21.83 5.19
N THR A 534 30.91 21.07 4.40
CA THR A 534 31.03 20.99 2.94
C THR A 534 29.96 21.80 2.22
N ASP A 535 28.75 21.92 2.84
CA ASP A 535 27.61 22.64 2.27
C ASP A 535 27.06 23.66 3.27
N ALA A 536 27.21 24.95 2.93
CA ALA A 536 26.63 26.09 3.64
C ALA A 536 25.73 26.93 2.71
N ASN A 537 25.24 26.33 1.62
CA ASN A 537 24.38 26.99 0.65
C ASN A 537 23.17 27.63 1.35
N ALA A 538 22.89 28.90 1.04
CA ALA A 538 21.72 29.60 1.55
C ALA A 538 21.61 29.70 3.08
N MET A 539 22.67 29.48 3.85
CA MET A 539 22.62 29.30 5.30
C MET A 539 21.92 30.43 6.04
N PHE A 540 22.10 31.67 5.63
CA PHE A 540 21.54 32.88 6.27
C PHE A 540 20.63 33.68 5.32
N ILE A 541 20.12 33.11 4.25
CA ILE A 541 19.20 33.85 3.35
C ILE A 541 18.09 34.53 4.15
N GLY A 542 17.93 35.86 3.97
CA GLY A 542 16.85 36.62 4.58
C GLY A 542 16.97 36.79 6.08
N CYS A 543 18.14 36.54 6.68
CA CYS A 543 18.45 36.90 8.07
C CYS A 543 18.69 38.42 8.17
N GLU A 544 17.62 39.20 8.21
CA GLU A 544 17.65 40.65 8.04
C GLU A 544 18.54 41.37 9.08
N LYS A 545 18.61 40.82 10.31
CA LYS A 545 19.37 41.40 11.45
C LYS A 545 20.75 40.77 11.62
N PHE A 546 21.14 39.80 10.79
CA PHE A 546 22.36 39.04 11.00
C PHE A 546 23.62 39.87 10.71
N ASN A 547 24.46 40.01 11.73
CA ASN A 547 25.81 40.64 11.64
C ASN A 547 26.77 40.06 12.68
N ALA A 548 26.68 38.77 12.99
CA ALA A 548 27.58 38.11 13.94
C ALA A 548 29.01 38.06 13.41
N ASN A 549 29.97 38.04 14.33
CA ASN A 549 31.39 37.97 14.01
C ASN A 549 31.77 36.56 13.53
N LEU A 550 32.16 36.44 12.27
CA LEU A 550 32.57 35.18 11.64
C LEU A 550 34.09 35.09 11.37
N SER A 551 34.88 36.04 11.87
CA SER A 551 36.33 36.13 11.60
C SER A 551 37.12 34.93 12.09
N ARG A 552 36.58 34.12 13.03
CA ARG A 552 37.21 32.89 13.54
C ARG A 552 36.87 31.64 12.78
N TRP A 553 35.86 31.69 11.90
CA TRP A 553 35.45 30.52 11.11
C TRP A 553 36.58 30.10 10.14
N ARG A 554 36.83 28.80 10.05
CA ARG A 554 37.80 28.19 9.16
C ARG A 554 37.11 27.02 8.45
N PHE A 555 37.02 27.12 7.15
CA PHE A 555 36.54 26.03 6.30
C PHE A 555 37.77 25.31 5.71
N LYS A 556 37.75 23.97 5.73
CA LYS A 556 38.77 23.14 5.06
C LYS A 556 38.20 22.44 3.82
N ASN A 557 36.92 22.20 3.80
CA ASN A 557 36.28 21.34 2.82
C ASN A 557 35.03 21.98 2.18
N LEU A 558 34.84 23.29 2.30
CA LEU A 558 33.63 23.97 1.80
C LEU A 558 33.53 23.86 0.28
N GLN A 559 32.45 23.26 -0.22
CA GLN A 559 32.21 23.08 -1.66
C GLN A 559 31.08 23.97 -2.17
N ARG A 560 30.09 24.32 -1.32
CA ARG A 560 28.93 25.10 -1.69
C ARG A 560 28.60 26.16 -0.64
N MET A 561 28.44 27.41 -1.10
CA MET A 561 28.03 28.55 -0.27
C MET A 561 27.13 29.54 -1.06
N ASP A 562 26.45 29.08 -2.11
CA ASP A 562 25.61 29.91 -2.94
C ASP A 562 24.59 30.67 -2.09
N ASN A 563 24.41 31.97 -2.36
CA ASN A 563 23.44 32.83 -1.69
C ASN A 563 23.53 32.86 -0.15
N MET A 564 24.66 32.49 0.44
CA MET A 564 24.81 32.31 1.88
C MET A 564 24.30 33.51 2.70
N PHE A 565 24.52 34.74 2.24
CA PHE A 565 24.11 35.97 2.93
C PHE A 565 23.12 36.80 2.13
N ASN A 566 22.43 36.23 1.13
CA ASN A 566 21.47 36.95 0.33
C ASN A 566 20.31 37.46 1.23
N GLY A 567 20.03 38.78 1.19
CA GLY A 567 19.01 39.39 2.03
C GLY A 567 19.42 39.66 3.49
N CYS A 568 20.69 39.47 3.86
CA CYS A 568 21.23 39.92 5.15
C CYS A 568 21.51 41.44 5.11
N LYS A 569 20.51 42.26 5.44
CA LYS A 569 20.50 43.71 5.21
C LYS A 569 21.60 44.48 5.91
N VAL A 570 22.08 44.00 7.08
CA VAL A 570 23.05 44.70 7.94
C VAL A 570 24.38 43.97 8.01
N PHE A 571 24.57 42.89 7.24
CA PHE A 571 25.77 42.06 7.29
C PHE A 571 27.02 42.79 6.80
N ASN A 572 28.01 42.88 7.70
CA ASN A 572 29.30 43.52 7.41
C ASN A 572 30.49 42.84 8.16
N ALA A 573 30.43 41.50 8.30
CA ALA A 573 31.48 40.76 9.00
C ALA A 573 32.78 40.59 8.16
N ASP A 574 33.92 40.51 8.86
CA ASP A 574 35.24 40.25 8.23
C ASP A 574 35.38 38.76 7.85
N LEU A 575 35.45 38.46 6.56
CA LEU A 575 35.57 37.11 5.99
C LEU A 575 36.98 36.83 5.39
N ARG A 576 37.93 37.74 5.53
CA ARG A 576 39.26 37.64 4.86
C ARG A 576 40.04 36.36 5.19
N ARG A 577 39.67 35.66 6.27
CA ARG A 577 40.35 34.43 6.71
C ARG A 577 39.66 33.15 6.23
N TRP A 578 38.62 33.26 5.43
CA TRP A 578 37.92 32.09 4.88
C TRP A 578 38.70 31.51 3.70
N ASP A 579 38.96 30.21 3.75
CA ASP A 579 39.46 29.49 2.59
C ASP A 579 38.23 29.00 1.76
N VAL A 580 38.08 29.59 0.58
CA VAL A 580 37.00 29.29 -0.38
C VAL A 580 37.57 28.67 -1.67
N SER A 581 38.81 28.19 -1.65
CA SER A 581 39.48 27.63 -2.84
C SER A 581 38.78 26.38 -3.40
N HIS A 582 38.01 25.68 -2.61
CA HIS A 582 37.28 24.46 -3.01
C HIS A 582 35.82 24.73 -3.40
N VAL A 583 35.33 25.95 -3.30
CA VAL A 583 33.95 26.32 -3.65
C VAL A 583 33.77 26.27 -5.17
N LYS A 584 32.72 25.58 -5.62
CA LYS A 584 32.37 25.39 -7.02
C LYS A 584 31.26 26.33 -7.46
#